data_2e8d44489b86a9fd93ed1f776e677001
#
_entry.id   2e8d44489b86a9fd93ed1f776e677001
#
_cell.length_a   1.000
_cell.length_b   1.000
_cell.length_c   1.000
_cell.angle_alpha   90.00
_cell.angle_beta   90.00
_cell.angle_gamma   90.00
#
_symmetry.space_group_name_H-M   'P 1'
#
loop_
_entity.id
_entity.type
_entity.pdbx_description
1 polymer ?
#
loop_
_entity_poly.entity_id
_entity_poly.type
_entity_poly.pdbx_seq_one_letter_code
_entity_poly.pdbx_strand_id
1 'polypeptide(L)'
;MHDFVSYLFYLLQRGMRFAVPAALICGLILAVCYAVCRKKGRRFPWGKAVCAVLLVGWAAVTVFVTLLRSEPNEFAARQWNLQLFRAWREAYQRFTLQIWLNVLLNIALFVPLGVLLPLLWKPFRKWYAALGAGFGVSLLIELAQLFTGSGMCDVDDLFT
;
A
#
# COMPACT_ATOMS: atom_id res chain seq x y z
N MET A 1 -0.96 26.50 -12.29
CA MET A 1 -1.83 26.26 -11.12
C MET A 1 -3.12 25.55 -11.51
N HIS A 2 -3.71 25.85 -12.67
CA HIS A 2 -4.91 25.16 -13.18
C HIS A 2 -4.65 23.66 -13.41
N ASP A 3 -3.49 23.31 -13.98
CA ASP A 3 -3.13 21.90 -14.28
C ASP A 3 -2.96 21.04 -13.03
N PHE A 4 -2.44 21.62 -11.93
CA PHE A 4 -2.27 20.89 -10.67
C PHE A 4 -3.63 20.56 -10.02
N VAL A 5 -4.57 21.49 -10.03
CA VAL A 5 -5.92 21.29 -9.49
C VAL A 5 -6.68 20.25 -10.30
N SER A 6 -6.59 20.31 -11.64
CA SER A 6 -7.21 19.35 -12.54
C SER A 6 -6.62 17.96 -12.36
N TYR A 7 -5.31 17.84 -12.18
CA TYR A 7 -4.63 16.59 -11.90
C TYR A 7 -5.05 16.00 -10.53
N LEU A 8 -5.11 16.84 -9.50
CA LEU A 8 -5.58 16.42 -8.18
C LEU A 8 -7.04 15.93 -8.21
N PHE A 9 -7.90 16.65 -8.94
CA PHE A 9 -9.30 16.25 -9.12
C PHE A 9 -9.44 14.92 -9.86
N TYR A 10 -8.65 14.70 -10.91
CA TYR A 10 -8.58 13.43 -11.64
C TYR A 10 -8.15 12.26 -10.72
N LEU A 11 -7.10 12.46 -9.90
CA LEU A 11 -6.64 11.46 -8.95
C LEU A 11 -7.70 11.14 -7.89
N LEU A 12 -8.37 12.16 -7.35
CA LEU A 12 -9.45 11.98 -6.38
C LEU A 12 -10.62 11.20 -6.97
N GLN A 13 -11.05 11.56 -8.18
CA GLN A 13 -12.15 10.90 -8.85
C GLN A 13 -11.82 9.43 -9.17
N ARG A 14 -10.60 9.16 -9.63
CA ARG A 14 -10.12 7.79 -9.90
C ARG A 14 -10.01 6.98 -8.62
N GLY A 15 -9.47 7.58 -7.54
CA GLY A 15 -9.38 6.95 -6.23
C GLY A 15 -10.73 6.61 -5.61
N MET A 16 -11.71 7.51 -5.71
CA MET A 16 -13.06 7.29 -5.18
C MET A 16 -13.78 6.10 -5.82
N ARG A 17 -13.54 5.83 -7.11
CA ARG A 17 -14.13 4.66 -7.80
C ARG A 17 -13.78 3.33 -7.14
N PHE A 18 -12.62 3.24 -6.49
CA PHE A 18 -12.16 2.04 -5.77
C PHE A 18 -12.42 2.14 -4.27
N ALA A 19 -12.30 3.33 -3.68
CA ALA A 19 -12.49 3.55 -2.26
C ALA A 19 -13.94 3.31 -1.82
N VAL A 20 -14.92 3.73 -2.60
CA VAL A 20 -16.35 3.55 -2.27
C VAL A 20 -16.75 2.09 -2.22
N PRO A 21 -16.50 1.25 -3.25
CA PRO A 21 -16.81 -0.18 -3.18
C PRO A 21 -16.06 -0.89 -2.03
N ALA A 22 -14.79 -0.57 -1.82
CA ALA A 22 -14.00 -1.13 -0.74
C ALA A 22 -14.60 -0.79 0.64
N ALA A 23 -15.00 0.46 0.85
CA ALA A 23 -15.65 0.89 2.09
C ALA A 23 -17.01 0.20 2.31
N LEU A 24 -17.80 0.02 1.26
CA LEU A 24 -19.09 -0.69 1.33
C LEU A 24 -18.91 -2.17 1.69
N ILE A 25 -17.94 -2.85 1.05
CA ILE A 25 -17.61 -4.25 1.34
C ILE A 25 -17.12 -4.39 2.79
N CYS A 26 -16.23 -3.51 3.24
CA CYS A 26 -15.76 -3.48 4.63
C CYS A 26 -16.92 -3.27 5.61
N GLY A 27 -17.79 -2.30 5.34
CA GLY A 27 -18.98 -2.03 6.16
C GLY A 27 -19.90 -3.23 6.26
N LEU A 28 -20.14 -3.92 5.14
CA LEU A 28 -20.96 -5.14 5.11
C LEU A 28 -20.32 -6.26 5.93
N ILE A 29 -19.03 -6.53 5.76
CA ILE A 29 -18.30 -7.54 6.54
C ILE A 29 -18.39 -7.24 8.04
N LEU A 30 -18.17 -5.99 8.43
CA LEU A 30 -18.27 -5.57 9.83
C LEU A 30 -19.69 -5.74 10.39
N ALA A 31 -20.71 -5.39 9.62
CA ALA A 31 -22.10 -5.56 10.01
C ALA A 31 -22.46 -7.07 10.22
N VAL A 32 -22.00 -7.93 9.31
CA VAL A 32 -22.17 -9.38 9.43
C VAL A 32 -21.43 -9.90 10.67
N CYS A 33 -20.17 -9.53 10.86
CA CYS A 33 -19.39 -9.95 12.03
C CYS A 33 -20.05 -9.48 13.35
N TYR A 34 -20.52 -8.23 13.38
CA TYR A 34 -21.26 -7.69 14.52
C TYR A 34 -22.53 -8.50 14.82
N ALA A 35 -23.34 -8.76 13.79
CA ALA A 35 -24.58 -9.54 13.93
C ALA A 35 -24.30 -10.97 14.44
N VAL A 36 -23.27 -11.64 13.93
CA VAL A 36 -22.84 -12.97 14.38
C VAL A 36 -22.37 -12.94 15.84
N CYS A 37 -21.56 -11.96 16.21
CA CYS A 37 -21.10 -11.79 17.60
C CYS A 37 -22.28 -11.58 18.55
N ARG A 38 -23.23 -10.73 18.16
CA ARG A 38 -24.44 -10.45 18.94
C ARG A 38 -25.32 -11.69 19.12
N LYS A 39 -25.55 -12.49 18.05
CA LYS A 39 -26.28 -13.74 18.11
C LYS A 39 -25.62 -14.78 19.03
N LYS A 40 -24.28 -14.79 19.10
CA LYS A 40 -23.51 -15.71 19.97
C LYS A 40 -23.31 -15.18 21.40
N GLY A 41 -23.92 -14.05 21.77
CA GLY A 41 -23.74 -13.43 23.09
C GLY A 41 -22.32 -12.95 23.40
N ARG A 42 -21.47 -12.76 22.35
CA ARG A 42 -20.09 -12.33 22.48
C ARG A 42 -19.97 -10.81 22.30
N ARG A 43 -19.09 -10.19 23.06
CA ARG A 43 -18.75 -8.77 22.85
C ARG A 43 -18.02 -8.60 21.54
N PHE A 44 -18.46 -7.64 20.74
CA PHE A 44 -17.80 -7.31 19.45
C PHE A 44 -16.43 -6.67 19.72
N PRO A 45 -15.35 -7.17 19.09
CA PRO A 45 -14.00 -6.69 19.35
C PRO A 45 -13.71 -5.40 18.54
N TRP A 46 -14.25 -4.28 18.97
CA TRP A 46 -14.14 -2.97 18.27
C TRP A 46 -12.70 -2.59 17.92
N GLY A 47 -11.74 -2.82 18.84
CA GLY A 47 -10.34 -2.50 18.56
C GLY A 47 -9.77 -3.25 17.35
N LYS A 48 -10.06 -4.56 17.25
CA LYS A 48 -9.64 -5.33 16.08
C LYS A 48 -10.41 -4.94 14.82
N ALA A 49 -11.68 -4.60 14.94
CA ALA A 49 -12.50 -4.14 13.82
C ALA A 49 -11.94 -2.84 13.22
N VAL A 50 -11.60 -1.87 14.07
CA VAL A 50 -10.97 -0.62 13.63
C VAL A 50 -9.62 -0.88 12.96
N CYS A 51 -8.75 -1.70 13.56
CA CYS A 51 -7.47 -2.06 12.95
C CYS A 51 -7.65 -2.76 11.59
N ALA A 52 -8.66 -3.63 11.45
CA ALA A 52 -8.96 -4.30 10.18
C ALA A 52 -9.41 -3.31 9.10
N VAL A 53 -10.28 -2.35 9.45
CA VAL A 53 -10.72 -1.29 8.52
C VAL A 53 -9.54 -0.43 8.08
N LEU A 54 -8.69 -0.03 9.02
CA LEU A 54 -7.48 0.76 8.71
C LEU A 54 -6.52 -0.02 7.80
N LEU A 55 -6.36 -1.34 8.02
CA LEU A 55 -5.51 -2.18 7.18
C LEU A 55 -6.08 -2.31 5.75
N VAL A 56 -7.38 -2.47 5.60
CA VAL A 56 -8.03 -2.51 4.27
C VAL A 56 -7.93 -1.16 3.59
N GLY A 57 -8.16 -0.06 4.31
CA GLY A 57 -7.97 1.29 3.80
C GLY A 57 -6.54 1.55 3.33
N TRP A 58 -5.55 1.13 4.14
CA TRP A 58 -4.15 1.18 3.76
C TRP A 58 -3.87 0.37 2.49
N ALA A 59 -4.36 -0.88 2.41
CA ALA A 59 -4.17 -1.72 1.23
C ALA A 59 -4.79 -1.09 -0.04
N ALA A 60 -5.98 -0.50 0.07
CA ALA A 60 -6.61 0.20 -1.04
C ALA A 60 -5.80 1.42 -1.51
N VAL A 61 -5.27 2.24 -0.57
CA VAL A 61 -4.39 3.36 -0.90
C VAL A 61 -3.11 2.87 -1.56
N THR A 62 -2.50 1.81 -1.02
CA THR A 62 -1.28 1.21 -1.58
C THR A 62 -1.50 0.76 -3.02
N VAL A 63 -2.53 -0.04 -3.27
CA VAL A 63 -2.88 -0.50 -4.63
C VAL A 63 -3.13 0.69 -5.57
N PHE A 64 -3.85 1.71 -5.10
CA PHE A 64 -4.12 2.89 -5.91
C PHE A 64 -2.83 3.64 -6.26
N VAL A 65 -1.97 3.91 -5.28
CA VAL A 65 -0.74 4.69 -5.48
C VAL A 65 0.28 3.93 -6.32
N THR A 66 0.39 2.61 -6.13
CA THR A 66 1.43 1.80 -6.79
C THR A 66 1.02 1.26 -8.15
N LEU A 67 -0.25 0.87 -8.33
CA LEU A 67 -0.69 0.17 -9.54
C LEU A 67 -1.63 1.00 -10.43
N LEU A 68 -2.49 1.83 -9.82
CA LEU A 68 -3.58 2.47 -10.55
C LEU A 68 -3.34 3.95 -10.89
N ARG A 69 -2.36 4.57 -10.24
CA ARG A 69 -2.02 5.98 -10.48
C ARG A 69 -1.32 6.19 -11.81
N SER A 70 -0.41 5.29 -12.16
CA SER A 70 0.36 5.38 -13.40
C SER A 70 -0.43 4.82 -14.59
N GLU A 71 -0.32 5.47 -15.75
CA GLU A 71 -0.82 4.89 -16.99
C GLU A 71 0.13 3.74 -17.40
N PRO A 72 -0.44 2.62 -17.90
CA PRO A 72 0.38 1.51 -18.38
C PRO A 72 1.31 1.99 -19.49
N ASN A 73 2.59 1.69 -19.35
CA ASN A 73 3.60 2.03 -20.34
C ASN A 73 4.30 0.74 -20.79
N GLU A 74 4.05 0.32 -22.02
CA GLU A 74 4.61 -0.91 -22.57
C GLU A 74 6.16 -0.91 -22.58
N PHE A 75 6.78 0.27 -22.70
CA PHE A 75 8.24 0.40 -22.61
C PHE A 75 8.77 0.27 -21.17
N ALA A 76 8.02 0.73 -20.19
CA ALA A 76 8.38 0.59 -18.77
C ALA A 76 8.26 -0.86 -18.29
N ALA A 77 7.25 -1.60 -18.75
CA ALA A 77 7.01 -3.00 -18.38
C ALA A 77 8.17 -3.97 -18.74
N ARG A 78 9.10 -3.54 -19.57
CA ARG A 78 10.26 -4.36 -19.99
C ARG A 78 11.59 -3.90 -19.39
N GLN A 79 11.59 -2.86 -18.56
CA GLN A 79 12.83 -2.38 -17.95
C GLN A 79 12.97 -2.97 -16.54
N TRP A 80 14.02 -3.76 -16.36
CA TRP A 80 14.39 -4.34 -15.08
C TRP A 80 15.54 -3.53 -14.50
N ASN A 81 15.35 -2.96 -13.35
CA ASN A 81 16.44 -2.35 -12.59
C ASN A 81 16.90 -3.32 -11.50
N LEU A 82 17.99 -4.01 -11.74
CA LEU A 82 18.60 -4.96 -10.80
C LEU A 82 19.71 -4.32 -9.95
N GLN A 83 19.87 -3.00 -10.00
CA GLN A 83 20.90 -2.30 -9.24
C GLN A 83 20.42 -2.03 -7.81
N LEU A 84 20.93 -2.79 -6.86
CA LEU A 84 20.71 -2.60 -5.43
C LEU A 84 21.22 -1.23 -4.97
N PHE A 85 20.42 -0.54 -4.16
CA PHE A 85 20.73 0.77 -3.57
C PHE A 85 20.97 1.89 -4.58
N ARG A 86 20.42 1.78 -5.79
CA ARG A 86 20.51 2.84 -6.80
C ARG A 86 19.79 4.10 -6.34
N ALA A 87 18.57 3.99 -5.82
CA ALA A 87 17.80 5.12 -5.31
C ALA A 87 18.53 5.85 -4.19
N TRP A 88 19.14 5.10 -3.26
CA TRP A 88 19.96 5.67 -2.18
C TRP A 88 21.21 6.35 -2.70
N ARG A 89 21.89 5.74 -3.67
CA ARG A 89 23.09 6.32 -4.30
C ARG A 89 22.74 7.60 -5.07
N GLU A 90 21.69 7.60 -5.85
CA GLU A 90 21.22 8.78 -6.59
C GLU A 90 20.75 9.88 -5.63
N ALA A 91 20.05 9.55 -4.54
CA ALA A 91 19.64 10.47 -3.51
C ALA A 91 20.86 11.15 -2.86
N TYR A 92 21.90 10.38 -2.57
CA TYR A 92 23.14 10.90 -1.99
C TYR A 92 23.95 11.74 -2.98
N GLN A 93 24.07 11.30 -4.25
CA GLN A 93 24.89 11.99 -5.26
C GLN A 93 24.22 13.26 -5.81
N ARG A 94 22.92 13.23 -6.02
CA ARG A 94 22.20 14.36 -6.64
C ARG A 94 21.65 15.35 -5.63
N PHE A 95 21.57 15.00 -4.35
CA PHE A 95 21.00 15.82 -3.26
C PHE A 95 19.64 16.45 -3.61
N THR A 96 18.83 15.77 -4.43
CA THR A 96 17.57 16.29 -4.89
C THR A 96 16.48 15.91 -3.91
N LEU A 97 15.77 16.88 -3.35
CA LEU A 97 14.68 16.69 -2.39
C LEU A 97 13.65 15.67 -2.88
N GLN A 98 13.37 15.64 -4.18
CA GLN A 98 12.37 14.75 -4.78
C GLN A 98 12.75 13.26 -4.64
N ILE A 99 14.03 12.92 -4.79
CA ILE A 99 14.51 11.53 -4.65
C ILE A 99 14.41 11.09 -3.19
N TRP A 100 14.83 11.95 -2.25
CA TRP A 100 14.69 11.68 -0.81
C TRP A 100 13.23 11.52 -0.39
N LEU A 101 12.33 12.36 -0.93
CA LEU A 101 10.90 12.23 -0.66
C LEU A 101 10.33 10.90 -1.18
N ASN A 102 10.76 10.41 -2.34
CA ASN A 102 10.33 9.11 -2.86
C ASN A 102 10.76 7.97 -1.93
N VAL A 103 12.02 7.94 -1.49
CA VAL A 103 12.53 6.94 -0.54
C VAL A 103 11.74 6.98 0.78
N LEU A 104 11.53 8.18 1.33
CA LEU A 104 10.78 8.37 2.57
C LEU A 104 9.32 7.97 2.43
N LEU A 105 8.70 8.25 1.28
CA LEU A 105 7.31 7.85 1.01
C LEU A 105 7.16 6.34 0.89
N ASN A 106 8.12 5.64 0.28
CA ASN A 106 8.13 4.18 0.23
C ASN A 106 8.23 3.59 1.63
N ILE A 107 9.16 4.07 2.47
CA ILE A 107 9.26 3.66 3.88
C ILE A 107 7.95 3.96 4.63
N ALA A 108 7.41 5.17 4.49
CA ALA A 108 6.19 5.60 5.15
C ALA A 108 4.97 4.76 4.75
N LEU A 109 4.94 4.26 3.51
CA LEU A 109 3.87 3.40 3.02
C LEU A 109 3.76 2.10 3.84
N PHE A 110 4.86 1.55 4.34
CA PHE A 110 4.88 0.30 5.10
C PHE A 110 4.69 0.48 6.61
N VAL A 111 4.77 1.71 7.14
CA VAL A 111 4.55 1.98 8.57
C VAL A 111 3.17 1.49 9.06
N PRO A 112 2.04 1.77 8.38
CA PRO A 112 0.73 1.27 8.82
C PRO A 112 0.68 -0.25 8.86
N LEU A 113 1.29 -0.94 7.90
CA LEU A 113 1.36 -2.40 7.86
C LEU A 113 2.10 -2.93 9.10
N GLY A 114 3.28 -2.38 9.40
CA GLY A 114 4.10 -2.76 10.55
C GLY A 114 3.42 -2.54 11.91
N VAL A 115 2.52 -1.56 12.01
CA VAL A 115 1.75 -1.28 13.23
C VAL A 115 0.49 -2.13 13.31
N LEU A 116 -0.29 -2.23 12.24
CA LEU A 116 -1.62 -2.85 12.26
C LEU A 116 -1.57 -4.38 12.30
N LEU A 117 -0.59 -5.01 11.63
CA LEU A 117 -0.47 -6.47 11.63
C LEU A 117 -0.26 -7.06 13.04
N PRO A 118 0.66 -6.56 13.88
CA PRO A 118 0.84 -7.05 15.25
C PRO A 118 -0.36 -6.84 16.17
N LEU A 119 -1.17 -5.79 15.90
CA LEU A 119 -2.40 -5.52 16.63
C LEU A 119 -3.51 -6.51 16.27
N LEU A 120 -3.58 -6.94 15.01
CA LEU A 120 -4.59 -7.88 14.52
C LEU A 120 -4.23 -9.34 14.83
N TRP A 121 -2.97 -9.74 14.60
CA TRP A 121 -2.55 -11.14 14.70
C TRP A 121 -1.29 -11.30 15.51
N LYS A 122 -1.36 -12.15 16.53
CA LYS A 122 -0.27 -12.45 17.45
C LYS A 122 1.05 -12.88 16.79
N PRO A 123 1.08 -13.71 15.70
CA PRO A 123 2.33 -14.11 15.06
C PRO A 123 3.18 -12.94 14.58
N PHE A 124 2.56 -11.86 14.12
CA PHE A 124 3.25 -10.66 13.62
C PHE A 124 3.81 -9.74 14.71
N ARG A 125 3.66 -10.10 15.99
CA ARG A 125 4.36 -9.43 17.11
C ARG A 125 5.85 -9.73 17.16
N LYS A 126 6.28 -10.77 16.44
CA LYS A 126 7.69 -11.08 16.25
C LYS A 126 8.21 -10.24 15.09
N TRP A 127 9.29 -9.48 15.33
CA TRP A 127 9.82 -8.53 14.36
C TRP A 127 10.11 -9.16 12.97
N TYR A 128 10.66 -10.37 12.95
CA TYR A 128 10.97 -11.08 11.71
C TYR A 128 9.71 -11.47 10.91
N ALA A 129 8.59 -11.77 11.59
CA ALA A 129 7.34 -12.07 10.90
C ALA A 129 6.71 -10.80 10.30
N ALA A 130 6.78 -9.67 10.99
CA ALA A 130 6.34 -8.39 10.47
C ALA A 130 7.20 -7.95 9.27
N LEU A 131 8.52 -8.12 9.39
CA LEU A 131 9.47 -7.82 8.31
C LEU A 131 9.25 -8.71 7.09
N GLY A 132 9.05 -10.03 7.31
CA GLY A 132 8.71 -10.98 6.24
C GLY A 132 7.39 -10.65 5.54
N ALA A 133 6.38 -10.16 6.29
CA ALA A 133 5.12 -9.71 5.70
C ALA A 133 5.31 -8.44 4.85
N GLY A 134 6.09 -7.47 5.34
CA GLY A 134 6.43 -6.26 4.58
C GLY A 134 7.14 -6.61 3.28
N PHE A 135 8.18 -7.43 3.35
CA PHE A 135 8.90 -7.92 2.17
C PHE A 135 7.98 -8.66 1.18
N GLY A 136 7.10 -9.54 1.69
CA GLY A 136 6.14 -10.26 0.85
C GLY A 136 5.16 -9.33 0.14
N VAL A 137 4.67 -8.28 0.82
CA VAL A 137 3.79 -7.27 0.22
C VAL A 137 4.54 -6.46 -0.83
N SER A 138 5.77 -6.02 -0.54
CA SER A 138 6.61 -5.30 -1.49
C SER A 138 6.86 -6.13 -2.75
N LEU A 139 7.22 -7.40 -2.59
CA LEU A 139 7.41 -8.32 -3.72
C LEU A 139 6.14 -8.51 -4.55
N LEU A 140 4.97 -8.60 -3.90
CA LEU A 140 3.68 -8.70 -4.61
C LEU A 140 3.37 -7.44 -5.41
N ILE A 141 3.69 -6.26 -4.87
CA ILE A 141 3.52 -4.98 -5.58
C ILE A 141 4.41 -4.95 -6.83
N GLU A 142 5.70 -5.29 -6.69
CA GLU A 142 6.64 -5.34 -7.80
C GLU A 142 6.20 -6.31 -8.91
N LEU A 143 5.78 -7.52 -8.52
CA LEU A 143 5.23 -8.49 -9.47
C LEU A 143 3.98 -7.96 -10.17
N ALA A 144 3.07 -7.33 -9.42
CA ALA A 144 1.86 -6.76 -10.00
C ALA A 144 2.18 -5.61 -10.97
N GLN A 145 3.15 -4.74 -10.65
CA GLN A 145 3.62 -3.67 -11.55
C GLN A 145 4.23 -4.23 -12.83
N LEU A 146 5.00 -5.32 -12.72
CA LEU A 146 5.55 -6.02 -13.88
C LEU A 146 4.46 -6.56 -14.81
N PHE A 147 3.41 -7.20 -14.26
CA PHE A 147 2.31 -7.76 -15.04
C PHE A 147 1.38 -6.69 -15.64
N THR A 148 1.18 -5.58 -14.93
CA THR A 148 0.28 -4.50 -15.36
C THR A 148 0.96 -3.46 -16.24
N GLY A 149 2.29 -3.48 -16.34
CA GLY A 149 3.06 -2.43 -17.03
C GLY A 149 2.96 -1.05 -16.38
N SER A 150 2.56 -1.00 -15.11
CA SER A 150 2.32 0.26 -14.38
C SER A 150 3.59 0.91 -13.85
N GLY A 151 4.74 0.25 -13.96
CA GLY A 151 6.04 0.74 -13.46
C GLY A 151 7.20 -0.09 -13.97
N MET A 152 8.43 0.35 -13.66
CA MET A 152 9.64 -0.43 -13.82
C MET A 152 9.78 -1.35 -12.59
N CYS A 153 10.11 -2.62 -12.81
CA CYS A 153 10.44 -3.51 -11.71
C CYS A 153 11.79 -3.08 -11.12
N ASP A 154 11.76 -2.51 -9.93
CA ASP A 154 12.95 -2.01 -9.24
C ASP A 154 13.23 -2.84 -7.99
N VAL A 155 14.36 -3.57 -8.00
CA VAL A 155 14.79 -4.37 -6.85
C VAL A 155 15.05 -3.48 -5.62
N ASP A 156 15.31 -2.20 -5.81
CA ASP A 156 15.49 -1.24 -4.73
C ASP A 156 14.24 -1.05 -3.87
N ASP A 157 13.05 -1.15 -4.47
CA ASP A 157 11.79 -0.99 -3.75
C ASP A 157 11.48 -2.14 -2.79
N LEU A 158 12.20 -3.28 -2.91
CA LEU A 158 12.17 -4.37 -1.94
C LEU A 158 12.96 -4.07 -0.66
N PHE A 159 13.88 -3.09 -0.69
CA PHE A 159 14.81 -2.77 0.39
C PHE A 159 14.63 -1.34 0.94
N THR A 160 13.71 -0.57 0.41
CA THR A 160 13.30 0.73 0.93
C THR A 160 12.00 0.65 1.67
#